data_b7d4ea9666a5c27efe70ba9a3abb4d39
#
_entry.id   b7d4ea9666a5c27efe70ba9a3abb4d39
#
_cell.length_a   1.000
_cell.length_b   1.000
_cell.length_c   1.000
_cell.angle_alpha   90.00
_cell.angle_beta   90.00
_cell.angle_gamma   90.00
#
_symmetry.space_group_name_H-M   'P 1'
#
loop_
_entity.id
_entity.type
_entity.pdbx_description
1 polymer ?
#
loop_
_entity_poly.entity_id
_entity_poly.type
_entity_poly.pdbx_seq_one_letter_code
_entity_poly.pdbx_strand_id
1 'polypeptide(L)'
;MNRIRATGKRLAWAGAVCGALLSGAAHAQLDLQSLGASLLSGGQQQAAPAQGAIGQLLQAYVGANQQVLAGQSSLASAMGLTGAAGQAQQAASLLGSGGNVLTPAALSQMGGAQQSVSQALGQAFATGGAARGPVDKQAFSNGLASLGQGLTQYSQLQSGLGGLGSTNPAELLQAGLNPQNAQAASYIAQSAPGQLQSLAATLSQAVQFATSQGISVPSVATSALKLLP
;
A
#
# COMPACT_ATOMS: atom_id res chain seq x y z
N MET A 1 45.63 19.32 47.37
CA MET A 1 45.24 17.90 47.47
C MET A 1 43.73 17.83 47.56
N ASN A 2 43.04 17.59 46.48
CA ASN A 2 41.62 17.19 46.50
C ASN A 2 41.29 16.52 45.15
N ARG A 3 41.15 15.21 45.19
CA ARG A 3 40.76 14.40 44.05
C ARG A 3 39.25 14.36 43.95
N ILE A 4 38.69 14.97 42.93
CA ILE A 4 37.27 14.79 42.57
C ILE A 4 37.16 13.68 41.55
N ARG A 5 36.63 12.54 41.98
CA ARG A 5 36.26 11.41 41.11
C ARG A 5 34.94 11.75 40.44
N ALA A 6 34.97 11.98 39.14
CA ALA A 6 33.76 12.10 38.33
C ALA A 6 33.31 10.70 37.92
N THR A 7 32.20 10.23 38.49
CA THR A 7 31.53 8.98 38.16
C THR A 7 30.64 9.21 36.94
N GLY A 8 31.10 8.81 35.76
CA GLY A 8 30.32 8.86 34.55
C GLY A 8 29.20 7.82 34.56
N LYS A 9 27.95 8.21 34.76
CA LYS A 9 26.78 7.39 34.53
C LYS A 9 26.55 7.29 33.02
N ARG A 10 26.92 6.17 32.43
CA ARG A 10 26.54 5.79 31.06
C ARG A 10 25.06 5.40 31.12
N LEU A 11 24.17 6.26 30.62
CA LEU A 11 22.80 5.88 30.29
C LEU A 11 22.83 5.02 29.04
N ALA A 12 22.72 3.72 29.26
CA ALA A 12 22.40 2.75 28.20
C ALA A 12 20.90 2.91 27.88
N TRP A 13 20.59 3.59 26.81
CA TRP A 13 19.27 3.55 26.21
C TRP A 13 19.14 2.22 25.44
N ALA A 14 18.58 1.23 26.10
CA ALA A 14 18.10 0.02 25.48
C ALA A 14 16.82 0.35 24.74
N GLY A 15 16.94 0.65 23.45
CA GLY A 15 15.82 0.73 22.52
C GLY A 15 15.31 -0.68 22.20
N ALA A 16 14.49 -1.25 23.09
CA ALA A 16 13.69 -2.42 22.77
C ALA A 16 12.43 -1.94 22.05
N VAL A 17 12.46 -1.86 20.74
CA VAL A 17 11.27 -1.63 19.91
C VAL A 17 10.99 -2.87 19.09
N CYS A 18 9.98 -3.61 19.57
CA CYS A 18 8.94 -4.33 18.82
C CYS A 18 9.38 -5.33 17.74
N GLY A 19 9.82 -6.51 18.22
CA GLY A 19 9.63 -7.75 17.50
C GLY A 19 8.36 -8.44 17.97
N ALA A 20 7.17 -7.99 17.58
CA ALA A 20 5.94 -8.74 17.85
C ALA A 20 4.77 -8.28 16.95
N LEU A 21 4.87 -8.48 15.64
CA LEU A 21 3.70 -8.47 14.74
C LEU A 21 3.89 -9.47 13.58
N LEU A 22 4.43 -10.65 13.85
CA LEU A 22 4.51 -11.75 12.88
C LEU A 22 3.80 -13.00 13.40
N SER A 23 2.59 -12.83 13.96
CA SER A 23 1.77 -13.98 14.33
C SER A 23 0.31 -13.63 14.07
N GLY A 24 -0.20 -14.02 12.91
CA GLY A 24 -1.63 -13.93 12.63
C GLY A 24 -2.02 -13.56 11.22
N ALA A 25 -1.22 -13.89 10.21
CA ALA A 25 -1.76 -13.97 8.85
C ALA A 25 -2.57 -15.27 8.75
N ALA A 26 -3.72 -15.33 9.44
CA ALA A 26 -4.81 -16.16 8.98
C ALA A 26 -5.15 -15.60 7.60
N HIS A 27 -4.74 -16.33 6.56
CA HIS A 27 -5.13 -16.11 5.18
C HIS A 27 -6.65 -16.31 5.09
N ALA A 28 -7.42 -15.28 5.46
CA ALA A 28 -8.73 -15.11 4.90
C ALA A 28 -8.45 -14.75 3.43
N GLN A 29 -8.25 -15.75 2.59
CA GLN A 29 -8.40 -15.63 1.15
C GLN A 29 -9.87 -15.23 0.93
N LEU A 30 -10.09 -13.90 0.92
CA LEU A 30 -11.34 -13.35 0.45
C LEU A 30 -11.43 -13.77 -1.00
N ASP A 31 -12.37 -14.64 -1.29
CA ASP A 31 -12.69 -15.08 -2.65
C ASP A 31 -13.34 -13.92 -3.39
N LEU A 32 -12.50 -12.95 -3.82
CA LEU A 32 -12.91 -11.75 -4.54
C LEU A 32 -13.51 -12.09 -5.92
N GLN A 33 -13.22 -13.29 -6.45
CA GLN A 33 -13.83 -13.77 -7.68
C GLN A 33 -15.31 -14.07 -7.49
N SER A 34 -15.71 -14.61 -6.35
CA SER A 34 -17.12 -14.86 -6.04
C SER A 34 -17.89 -13.56 -5.79
N LEU A 35 -17.22 -12.52 -5.28
CA LEU A 35 -17.80 -11.19 -5.10
C LEU A 35 -18.11 -10.50 -6.43
N GLY A 36 -17.18 -10.59 -7.40
CA GLY A 36 -17.40 -10.05 -8.75
C GLY A 36 -18.56 -10.74 -9.48
N ALA A 37 -18.66 -12.06 -9.36
CA ALA A 37 -19.76 -12.83 -9.93
C ALA A 37 -21.12 -12.51 -9.31
N SER A 38 -21.15 -12.23 -7.99
CA SER A 38 -22.38 -11.86 -7.27
C SER A 38 -22.93 -10.49 -7.65
N LEU A 39 -22.05 -9.58 -8.07
CA LEU A 39 -22.45 -8.24 -8.55
C LEU A 39 -22.96 -8.28 -10.01
N LEU A 40 -22.48 -9.23 -10.82
CA LEU A 40 -22.84 -9.35 -12.23
C LEU A 40 -24.09 -10.22 -12.47
N SER A 41 -24.46 -11.10 -11.54
CA SER A 41 -25.69 -11.89 -11.62
C SER A 41 -26.88 -11.08 -11.13
N GLY A 42 -27.28 -10.07 -11.90
CA GLY A 42 -28.47 -9.20 -11.67
C GLY A 42 -29.78 -9.97 -11.72
N GLY A 43 -30.02 -10.85 -10.73
CA GLY A 43 -31.31 -11.43 -10.41
C GLY A 43 -31.96 -10.56 -9.32
N GLN A 44 -33.12 -10.02 -9.64
CA GLN A 44 -34.00 -9.27 -8.75
C GLN A 44 -34.10 -9.90 -7.35
N GLN A 45 -33.88 -9.09 -6.34
CA GLN A 45 -34.03 -9.29 -4.89
C GLN A 45 -32.73 -9.42 -4.11
N GLN A 46 -32.49 -8.35 -3.37
CA GLN A 46 -31.68 -8.13 -2.17
C GLN A 46 -30.57 -7.08 -2.33
N ALA A 47 -30.90 -5.83 -1.99
CA ALA A 47 -29.95 -4.71 -1.87
C ALA A 47 -28.88 -4.94 -0.77
N ALA A 48 -29.10 -5.84 0.17
CA ALA A 48 -28.20 -6.15 1.28
C ALA A 48 -26.86 -6.80 0.86
N PRO A 49 -26.78 -7.74 -0.09
CA PRO A 49 -25.51 -8.34 -0.51
C PRO A 49 -24.57 -7.37 -1.25
N ALA A 50 -25.13 -6.43 -2.01
CA ALA A 50 -24.33 -5.46 -2.74
C ALA A 50 -23.58 -4.47 -1.81
N GLN A 51 -24.21 -4.03 -0.73
CA GLN A 51 -23.60 -3.15 0.27
C GLN A 51 -22.43 -3.87 0.98
N GLY A 52 -22.62 -5.14 1.35
CA GLY A 52 -21.56 -5.95 1.97
C GLY A 52 -20.36 -6.14 1.05
N ALA A 53 -20.60 -6.45 -0.22
CA ALA A 53 -19.54 -6.66 -1.21
C ALA A 53 -18.71 -5.37 -1.46
N ILE A 54 -19.35 -4.23 -1.58
CA ILE A 54 -18.64 -2.95 -1.78
C ILE A 54 -17.90 -2.54 -0.51
N GLY A 55 -18.47 -2.77 0.69
CA GLY A 55 -17.77 -2.54 1.94
C GLY A 55 -16.48 -3.37 2.05
N GLN A 56 -16.53 -4.65 1.69
CA GLN A 56 -15.36 -5.53 1.66
C GLN A 56 -14.32 -5.06 0.62
N LEU A 57 -14.76 -4.63 -0.56
CA LEU A 57 -13.89 -4.09 -1.59
C LEU A 57 -13.18 -2.81 -1.13
N LEU A 58 -13.89 -1.90 -0.45
CA LEU A 58 -13.30 -0.70 0.13
C LEU A 58 -12.28 -1.04 1.23
N GLN A 59 -12.56 -2.02 2.09
CA GLN A 59 -11.62 -2.50 3.10
C GLN A 59 -10.37 -3.13 2.46
N ALA A 60 -10.56 -3.95 1.43
CA ALA A 60 -9.47 -4.57 0.70
C ALA A 60 -8.59 -3.51 -0.01
N TYR A 61 -9.20 -2.46 -0.56
CA TYR A 61 -8.49 -1.31 -1.12
C TYR A 61 -7.65 -0.58 -0.06
N VAL A 62 -8.20 -0.34 1.12
CA VAL A 62 -7.46 0.26 2.25
C VAL A 62 -6.29 -0.62 2.65
N GLY A 63 -6.51 -1.92 2.80
CA GLY A 63 -5.46 -2.87 3.16
C GLY A 63 -4.33 -2.92 2.12
N ALA A 64 -4.66 -2.97 0.83
CA ALA A 64 -3.69 -2.92 -0.25
C ALA A 64 -2.85 -1.63 -0.22
N ASN A 65 -3.49 -0.48 -0.01
CA ASN A 65 -2.80 0.82 0.10
C ASN A 65 -1.92 0.92 1.34
N GLN A 66 -2.32 0.35 2.47
CA GLN A 66 -1.47 0.28 3.67
C GLN A 66 -0.19 -0.51 3.39
N GLN A 67 -0.28 -1.66 2.71
CA GLN A 67 0.88 -2.46 2.32
C GLN A 67 1.79 -1.71 1.33
N VAL A 68 1.20 -1.04 0.34
CA VAL A 68 1.93 -0.22 -0.63
C VAL A 68 2.71 0.89 0.07
N LEU A 69 2.04 1.68 0.92
CA LEU A 69 2.66 2.79 1.63
C LEU A 69 3.73 2.33 2.63
N ALA A 70 3.50 1.19 3.30
CA ALA A 70 4.51 0.57 4.15
C ALA A 70 5.75 0.14 3.34
N GLY A 71 5.54 -0.47 2.18
CA GLY A 71 6.60 -0.84 1.25
C GLY A 71 7.38 0.38 0.75
N GLN A 72 6.69 1.41 0.29
CA GLN A 72 7.29 2.66 -0.16
C GLN A 72 8.07 3.37 0.95
N SER A 73 7.52 3.43 2.17
CA SER A 73 8.20 4.00 3.33
C SER A 73 9.49 3.24 3.66
N SER A 74 9.44 1.90 3.65
CA SER A 74 10.61 1.06 3.92
C SER A 74 11.69 1.21 2.85
N LEU A 75 11.32 1.23 1.56
CA LEU A 75 12.25 1.48 0.46
C LEU A 75 12.89 2.86 0.57
N ALA A 76 12.09 3.90 0.83
CA ALA A 76 12.55 5.27 1.00
C ALA A 76 13.50 5.40 2.20
N SER A 77 13.17 4.79 3.34
CA SER A 77 14.03 4.77 4.52
C SER A 77 15.34 4.04 4.26
N ALA A 78 15.29 2.88 3.60
CA ALA A 78 16.48 2.10 3.25
C ALA A 78 17.47 2.85 2.37
N MET A 79 16.97 3.79 1.56
CA MET A 79 17.76 4.65 0.69
C MET A 79 18.08 6.04 1.29
N GLY A 80 17.74 6.27 2.57
CA GLY A 80 17.96 7.57 3.23
C GLY A 80 17.04 8.70 2.75
N LEU A 81 15.93 8.38 2.08
CA LEU A 81 14.92 9.34 1.60
C LEU A 81 13.94 9.69 2.71
N THR A 82 14.39 10.33 3.79
CA THR A 82 13.60 10.58 5.00
C THR A 82 12.30 11.36 4.72
N GLY A 83 12.35 12.35 3.82
CA GLY A 83 11.17 13.12 3.42
C GLY A 83 10.10 12.23 2.73
N ALA A 84 10.49 11.41 1.77
CA ALA A 84 9.59 10.49 1.08
C ALA A 84 9.05 9.41 2.03
N ALA A 85 9.89 8.87 2.92
CA ALA A 85 9.46 7.93 3.95
C ALA A 85 8.40 8.54 4.88
N GLY A 86 8.61 9.78 5.32
CA GLY A 86 7.66 10.51 6.15
C GLY A 86 6.33 10.77 5.43
N GLN A 87 6.36 11.13 4.16
CA GLN A 87 5.13 11.31 3.34
C GLN A 87 4.34 9.99 3.22
N ALA A 88 5.01 8.86 2.97
CA ALA A 88 4.37 7.56 2.92
C ALA A 88 3.73 7.18 4.27
N GLN A 89 4.42 7.44 5.40
CA GLN A 89 3.89 7.18 6.73
C GLN A 89 2.69 8.07 7.06
N GLN A 90 2.73 9.35 6.72
CA GLN A 90 1.59 10.26 6.89
C GLN A 90 0.38 9.79 6.08
N ALA A 91 0.58 9.40 4.81
CA ALA A 91 -0.49 8.86 3.99
C ALA A 91 -1.05 7.55 4.55
N ALA A 92 -0.19 6.66 5.10
CA ALA A 92 -0.63 5.43 5.76
C ALA A 92 -1.44 5.70 7.04
N SER A 93 -1.08 6.73 7.82
CA SER A 93 -1.80 7.10 9.04
C SER A 93 -3.23 7.61 8.74
N LEU A 94 -3.43 8.25 7.60
CA LEU A 94 -4.78 8.64 7.15
C LEU A 94 -5.69 7.43 6.94
N LEU A 95 -5.14 6.29 6.51
CA LEU A 95 -5.90 5.05 6.35
C LEU A 95 -6.19 4.33 7.67
N GLY A 96 -5.37 4.54 8.69
CA GLY A 96 -5.50 3.89 10.01
C GLY A 96 -6.49 4.57 10.95
N SER A 97 -6.86 5.82 10.72
CA SER A 97 -7.67 6.62 11.63
C SER A 97 -9.19 6.32 11.61
N GLY A 98 -9.60 5.23 10.97
CA GLY A 98 -10.93 4.61 11.13
C GLY A 98 -12.13 5.38 10.56
N GLY A 99 -12.89 4.73 9.70
CA GLY A 99 -14.32 4.98 9.42
C GLY A 99 -14.72 6.18 8.54
N ASN A 100 -14.06 7.32 8.63
CA ASN A 100 -14.43 8.54 7.87
C ASN A 100 -13.48 8.86 6.71
N VAL A 101 -12.56 7.96 6.37
CA VAL A 101 -11.38 8.26 5.55
C VAL A 101 -11.60 8.04 4.05
N LEU A 102 -12.68 7.37 3.66
CA LEU A 102 -12.93 7.06 2.26
C LEU A 102 -13.69 8.18 1.54
N THR A 103 -13.30 9.42 1.79
CA THR A 103 -13.78 10.54 0.96
C THR A 103 -12.91 10.63 -0.30
N PRO A 104 -13.48 11.05 -1.45
CA PRO A 104 -12.70 11.28 -2.67
C PRO A 104 -11.50 12.21 -2.46
N ALA A 105 -11.62 13.21 -1.59
CA ALA A 105 -10.53 14.12 -1.23
C ALA A 105 -9.38 13.40 -0.53
N ALA A 106 -9.67 12.57 0.48
CA ALA A 106 -8.65 11.79 1.20
C ALA A 106 -7.98 10.77 0.26
N LEU A 107 -8.74 10.11 -0.60
CA LEU A 107 -8.23 9.18 -1.60
C LEU A 107 -7.33 9.88 -2.63
N SER A 108 -7.70 11.08 -3.08
CA SER A 108 -6.87 11.89 -3.99
C SER A 108 -5.57 12.34 -3.33
N GLN A 109 -5.63 12.78 -2.06
CA GLN A 109 -4.44 13.16 -1.30
C GLN A 109 -3.48 11.98 -1.11
N MET A 110 -4.01 10.81 -0.78
CA MET A 110 -3.24 9.57 -0.65
C MET A 110 -2.59 9.18 -1.99
N GLY A 111 -3.35 9.19 -3.09
CA GLY A 111 -2.83 8.90 -4.42
C GLY A 111 -1.72 9.87 -4.83
N GLY A 112 -1.86 11.16 -4.54
CA GLY A 112 -0.84 12.16 -4.75
C GLY A 112 0.43 11.92 -3.93
N ALA A 113 0.29 11.52 -2.67
CA ALA A 113 1.43 11.15 -1.83
C ALA A 113 2.15 9.90 -2.36
N GLN A 114 1.42 8.86 -2.74
CA GLN A 114 2.00 7.65 -3.36
C GLN A 114 2.78 7.99 -4.65
N GLN A 115 2.22 8.83 -5.50
CA GLN A 115 2.87 9.25 -6.74
C GLN A 115 4.17 10.04 -6.45
N SER A 116 4.13 10.97 -5.50
CA SER A 116 5.30 11.75 -5.07
C SER A 116 6.41 10.85 -4.55
N VAL A 117 6.07 9.88 -3.69
CA VAL A 117 7.03 8.91 -3.15
C VAL A 117 7.58 8.00 -4.25
N SER A 118 6.74 7.52 -5.18
CA SER A 118 7.17 6.71 -6.34
C SER A 118 8.17 7.47 -7.21
N GLN A 119 7.93 8.76 -7.47
CA GLN A 119 8.85 9.61 -8.24
C GLN A 119 10.18 9.80 -7.51
N ALA A 120 10.16 10.06 -6.20
CA ALA A 120 11.37 10.20 -5.40
C ALA A 120 12.21 8.91 -5.37
N LEU A 121 11.55 7.75 -5.24
CA LEU A 121 12.19 6.44 -5.33
C LEU A 121 12.77 6.20 -6.74
N GLY A 122 12.02 6.47 -7.80
CA GLY A 122 12.49 6.32 -9.18
C GLY A 122 13.73 7.14 -9.48
N GLN A 123 13.77 8.39 -9.03
CA GLN A 123 14.95 9.25 -9.14
C GLN A 123 16.15 8.69 -8.38
N ALA A 124 15.92 8.17 -7.17
CA ALA A 124 16.97 7.59 -6.35
C ALA A 124 17.52 6.28 -6.95
N PHE A 125 16.67 5.45 -7.55
CA PHE A 125 17.09 4.25 -8.28
C PHE A 125 17.92 4.60 -9.52
N ALA A 126 17.50 5.61 -10.28
CA ALA A 126 18.24 6.07 -11.47
C ALA A 126 19.63 6.63 -11.15
N THR A 127 19.80 7.25 -9.99
CA THR A 127 21.09 7.80 -9.54
C THR A 127 21.96 6.77 -8.80
N GLY A 128 21.53 5.51 -8.75
CA GLY A 128 22.28 4.42 -8.12
C GLY A 128 22.36 4.49 -6.60
N GLY A 129 21.56 5.34 -5.95
CA GLY A 129 21.54 5.50 -4.48
C GLY A 129 22.83 6.11 -3.89
N ALA A 130 23.85 6.33 -4.72
CA ALA A 130 25.19 6.69 -4.28
C ALA A 130 25.31 8.04 -3.56
N ALA A 131 24.32 8.90 -3.70
CA ALA A 131 24.39 10.26 -3.15
C ALA A 131 24.07 10.37 -1.64
N ARG A 132 23.59 9.30 -0.99
CA ARG A 132 23.00 9.37 0.37
C ARG A 132 23.52 8.35 1.39
N GLY A 133 24.53 7.58 1.05
CA GLY A 133 25.14 6.58 1.93
C GLY A 133 24.77 5.13 1.57
N PRO A 134 25.25 4.16 2.36
CA PRO A 134 25.00 2.74 2.09
C PRO A 134 23.49 2.42 2.27
N VAL A 135 22.95 1.64 1.32
CA VAL A 135 21.55 1.17 1.36
C VAL A 135 21.40 0.11 2.46
N ASP A 136 20.39 0.26 3.31
CA ASP A 136 19.99 -0.81 4.24
C ASP A 136 19.31 -1.94 3.45
N LYS A 137 20.08 -3.00 3.18
CA LYS A 137 19.65 -4.12 2.35
C LYS A 137 18.47 -4.88 2.93
N GLN A 138 18.40 -5.01 4.27
CA GLN A 138 17.30 -5.72 4.93
C GLN A 138 16.01 -4.92 4.87
N ALA A 139 16.07 -3.63 5.21
CA ALA A 139 14.91 -2.74 5.11
C ALA A 139 14.43 -2.63 3.66
N PHE A 140 15.34 -2.61 2.68
CA PHE A 140 15.00 -2.59 1.26
C PHE A 140 14.27 -3.88 0.83
N SER A 141 14.78 -5.05 1.20
CA SER A 141 14.13 -6.34 0.92
C SER A 141 12.74 -6.43 1.55
N ASN A 142 12.58 -5.97 2.80
CA ASN A 142 11.28 -5.91 3.47
C ASN A 142 10.31 -4.96 2.73
N GLY A 143 10.81 -3.82 2.25
CA GLY A 143 10.05 -2.88 1.45
C GLY A 143 9.55 -3.49 0.13
N LEU A 144 10.41 -4.24 -0.56
CA LEU A 144 10.02 -5.00 -1.76
C LEU A 144 8.92 -6.04 -1.47
N ALA A 145 9.02 -6.74 -0.33
CA ALA A 145 8.01 -7.72 0.06
C ALA A 145 6.65 -7.06 0.29
N SER A 146 6.60 -5.97 1.06
CA SER A 146 5.37 -5.24 1.35
C SER A 146 4.76 -4.63 0.08
N LEU A 147 5.59 -4.01 -0.78
CA LEU A 147 5.12 -3.44 -2.03
C LEU A 147 4.58 -4.53 -2.98
N GLY A 148 5.24 -5.69 -3.06
CA GLY A 148 4.78 -6.84 -3.84
C GLY A 148 3.45 -7.40 -3.33
N GLN A 149 3.27 -7.50 -2.00
CA GLN A 149 2.00 -7.91 -1.39
C GLN A 149 0.87 -6.93 -1.71
N GLY A 150 1.13 -5.62 -1.54
CA GLY A 150 0.16 -4.59 -1.87
C GLY A 150 -0.25 -4.63 -3.33
N LEU A 151 0.71 -4.80 -4.24
CA LEU A 151 0.45 -4.90 -5.68
C LEU A 151 -0.37 -6.14 -6.05
N THR A 152 -0.10 -7.28 -5.42
CA THR A 152 -0.90 -8.51 -5.59
C THR A 152 -2.35 -8.28 -5.15
N GLN A 153 -2.57 -7.64 -3.99
CA GLN A 153 -3.90 -7.29 -3.53
C GLN A 153 -4.60 -6.31 -4.48
N TYR A 154 -3.87 -5.33 -5.00
CA TYR A 154 -4.39 -4.39 -6.00
C TYR A 154 -4.84 -5.07 -7.30
N SER A 155 -4.07 -6.03 -7.81
CA SER A 155 -4.43 -6.77 -9.02
C SER A 155 -5.68 -7.62 -8.83
N GLN A 156 -5.86 -8.20 -7.63
CA GLN A 156 -7.07 -8.93 -7.28
C GLN A 156 -8.29 -8.00 -7.19
N LEU A 157 -8.10 -6.79 -6.63
CA LEU A 157 -9.16 -5.77 -6.59
C LEU A 157 -9.59 -5.32 -7.97
N GLN A 158 -8.66 -5.20 -8.92
CA GLN A 158 -8.95 -4.74 -10.28
C GLN A 158 -9.93 -5.68 -10.99
N SER A 159 -9.83 -6.98 -10.78
CA SER A 159 -10.80 -7.95 -11.32
C SER A 159 -12.20 -7.77 -10.72
N GLY A 160 -12.30 -7.40 -9.44
CA GLY A 160 -13.57 -7.06 -8.78
C GLY A 160 -14.13 -5.68 -9.17
N LEU A 161 -13.23 -4.73 -9.47
CA LEU A 161 -13.60 -3.35 -9.84
C LEU A 161 -14.06 -3.23 -11.30
N GLY A 162 -13.70 -4.20 -12.17
CA GLY A 162 -14.04 -4.15 -13.61
C GLY A 162 -15.56 -4.01 -13.86
N GLY A 163 -16.37 -4.62 -12.99
CA GLY A 163 -17.83 -4.47 -13.01
C GLY A 163 -18.34 -3.11 -12.49
N LEU A 164 -17.57 -2.45 -11.63
CA LEU A 164 -17.96 -1.17 -11.03
C LEU A 164 -17.53 0.04 -11.88
N GLY A 165 -16.49 -0.11 -12.70
CA GLY A 165 -15.98 0.97 -13.55
C GLY A 165 -16.97 1.46 -14.60
N SER A 166 -17.92 0.62 -14.99
CA SER A 166 -19.03 0.94 -15.89
C SER A 166 -20.31 1.40 -15.16
N THR A 167 -20.34 1.28 -13.82
CA THR A 167 -21.54 1.59 -13.02
C THR A 167 -21.56 3.07 -12.65
N ASN A 168 -22.65 3.75 -12.98
CA ASN A 168 -22.85 5.15 -12.60
C ASN A 168 -23.04 5.26 -11.07
N PRO A 169 -22.44 6.28 -10.39
CA PRO A 169 -22.71 6.54 -8.98
C PRO A 169 -24.18 6.54 -8.59
N ALA A 170 -25.08 6.99 -9.49
CA ALA A 170 -26.53 6.97 -9.28
C ALA A 170 -27.09 5.54 -9.16
N GLU A 171 -26.56 4.57 -9.91
CA GLU A 171 -26.97 3.16 -9.83
C GLU A 171 -26.50 2.53 -8.50
N LEU A 172 -25.31 2.92 -8.03
CA LEU A 172 -24.80 2.49 -6.72
C LEU A 172 -25.68 3.03 -5.58
N LEU A 173 -26.19 4.25 -5.71
CA LEU A 173 -27.15 4.83 -4.76
C LEU A 173 -28.48 4.08 -4.77
N GLN A 174 -28.99 3.72 -5.97
CA GLN A 174 -30.20 2.90 -6.11
C GLN A 174 -30.05 1.50 -5.53
N ALA A 175 -28.82 0.95 -5.54
CA ALA A 175 -28.47 -0.30 -4.86
C ALA A 175 -28.36 -0.16 -3.34
N GLY A 176 -28.69 1.01 -2.77
CA GLY A 176 -28.76 1.27 -1.33
C GLY A 176 -27.43 1.67 -0.69
N LEU A 177 -26.38 1.97 -1.46
CA LEU A 177 -25.14 2.50 -0.89
C LEU A 177 -25.34 3.92 -0.36
N ASN A 178 -24.62 4.25 0.71
CA ASN A 178 -24.56 5.64 1.12
C ASN A 178 -23.77 6.47 0.08
N PRO A 179 -24.08 7.77 -0.06
CA PRO A 179 -23.45 8.63 -1.07
C PRO A 179 -21.92 8.66 -1.01
N GLN A 180 -21.33 8.59 0.18
CA GLN A 180 -19.86 8.61 0.37
C GLN A 180 -19.21 7.34 -0.17
N ASN A 181 -19.79 6.17 0.12
CA ASN A 181 -19.26 4.89 -0.38
C ASN A 181 -19.42 4.76 -1.89
N ALA A 182 -20.53 5.26 -2.46
CA ALA A 182 -20.73 5.28 -3.89
C ALA A 182 -19.70 6.17 -4.61
N GLN A 183 -19.43 7.36 -4.08
CA GLN A 183 -18.40 8.25 -4.62
C GLN A 183 -16.99 7.67 -4.46
N ALA A 184 -16.68 7.10 -3.31
CA ALA A 184 -15.38 6.45 -3.07
C ALA A 184 -15.17 5.28 -4.03
N ALA A 185 -16.16 4.39 -4.19
CA ALA A 185 -16.09 3.26 -5.10
C ALA A 185 -15.88 3.71 -6.56
N SER A 186 -16.61 4.72 -7.02
CA SER A 186 -16.46 5.29 -8.35
C SER A 186 -15.05 5.91 -8.54
N TYR A 187 -14.55 6.65 -7.56
CA TYR A 187 -13.20 7.22 -7.61
C TYR A 187 -12.14 6.13 -7.71
N ILE A 188 -12.25 5.08 -6.88
CA ILE A 188 -11.31 3.95 -6.88
C ILE A 188 -11.34 3.25 -8.24
N ALA A 189 -12.53 2.96 -8.78
CA ALA A 189 -12.67 2.29 -10.06
C ALA A 189 -11.98 3.06 -11.21
N GLN A 190 -12.02 4.39 -11.17
CA GLN A 190 -11.38 5.25 -12.17
C GLN A 190 -9.87 5.40 -11.96
N SER A 191 -9.40 5.47 -10.70
CA SER A 191 -8.00 5.77 -10.38
C SER A 191 -7.13 4.52 -10.25
N ALA A 192 -7.69 3.37 -9.87
CA ALA A 192 -6.97 2.14 -9.59
C ALA A 192 -6.10 1.63 -10.75
N PRO A 193 -6.54 1.65 -12.03
CA PRO A 193 -5.69 1.18 -13.13
C PRO A 193 -4.42 2.00 -13.28
N GLY A 194 -4.50 3.32 -13.22
CA GLY A 194 -3.33 4.20 -13.30
C GLY A 194 -2.39 4.06 -12.11
N GLN A 195 -2.94 3.89 -10.90
CA GLN A 195 -2.15 3.62 -9.70
C GLN A 195 -1.42 2.29 -9.80
N LEU A 196 -2.08 1.23 -10.27
CA LEU A 196 -1.48 -0.09 -10.46
C LEU A 196 -0.28 -0.02 -11.42
N GLN A 197 -0.41 0.66 -12.55
CA GLN A 197 0.70 0.84 -13.51
C GLN A 197 1.88 1.58 -12.89
N SER A 198 1.63 2.66 -12.15
CA SER A 198 2.67 3.44 -11.47
C SER A 198 3.41 2.61 -10.41
N LEU A 199 2.67 1.84 -9.62
CA LEU A 199 3.23 0.97 -8.59
C LEU A 199 4.02 -0.20 -9.20
N ALA A 200 3.54 -0.77 -10.30
CA ALA A 200 4.24 -1.80 -11.06
C ALA A 200 5.58 -1.31 -11.59
N ALA A 201 5.61 -0.10 -12.17
CA ALA A 201 6.83 0.52 -12.64
C ALA A 201 7.82 0.76 -11.47
N THR A 202 7.31 1.25 -10.33
CA THR A 202 8.13 1.45 -9.12
C THR A 202 8.70 0.12 -8.60
N LEU A 203 7.91 -0.93 -8.52
CA LEU A 203 8.36 -2.25 -8.08
C LEU A 203 9.40 -2.82 -9.05
N SER A 204 9.17 -2.71 -10.36
CA SER A 204 10.12 -3.17 -11.39
C SER A 204 11.48 -2.48 -11.27
N GLN A 205 11.49 -1.15 -11.12
CA GLN A 205 12.72 -0.37 -10.92
C GLN A 205 13.41 -0.76 -9.61
N ALA A 206 12.66 -0.95 -8.53
CA ALA A 206 13.19 -1.36 -7.23
C ALA A 206 13.81 -2.76 -7.28
N VAL A 207 13.21 -3.71 -8.02
CA VAL A 207 13.76 -5.06 -8.23
C VAL A 207 15.05 -5.01 -9.04
N GLN A 208 15.11 -4.20 -10.11
CA GLN A 208 16.33 -4.00 -10.91
C GLN A 208 17.44 -3.40 -10.06
N PHE A 209 17.12 -2.37 -9.28
CA PHE A 209 18.06 -1.76 -8.34
C PHE A 209 18.56 -2.77 -7.32
N ALA A 210 17.67 -3.54 -6.67
CA ALA A 210 18.04 -4.58 -5.71
C ALA A 210 19.03 -5.57 -6.32
N THR A 211 18.75 -6.05 -7.52
CA THR A 211 19.62 -6.98 -8.25
C THR A 211 21.00 -6.40 -8.50
N SER A 212 21.07 -5.13 -8.94
CA SER A 212 22.34 -4.44 -9.20
C SER A 212 23.18 -4.21 -7.92
N GLN A 213 22.51 -4.06 -6.77
CA GLN A 213 23.16 -3.84 -5.46
C GLN A 213 23.42 -5.13 -4.67
N GLY A 214 23.11 -6.30 -5.24
CA GLY A 214 23.22 -7.58 -4.54
C GLY A 214 22.31 -7.66 -3.31
N ILE A 215 21.09 -7.08 -3.40
CA ILE A 215 20.05 -7.15 -2.39
C ILE A 215 19.13 -8.33 -2.73
N SER A 216 18.76 -9.11 -1.72
CA SER A 216 17.83 -10.23 -1.89
C SER A 216 16.45 -9.74 -2.31
N VAL A 217 15.95 -10.25 -3.44
CA VAL A 217 14.60 -9.94 -3.95
C VAL A 217 13.64 -11.02 -3.47
N PRO A 218 12.61 -10.67 -2.67
CA PRO A 218 11.60 -11.61 -2.23
C PRO A 218 10.77 -12.17 -3.39
N SER A 219 10.40 -13.45 -3.33
CA SER A 219 9.60 -14.12 -4.38
C SER A 219 8.24 -13.45 -4.59
N VAL A 220 7.63 -12.89 -3.55
CA VAL A 220 6.36 -12.15 -3.65
C VAL A 220 6.49 -10.92 -4.56
N ALA A 221 7.62 -10.22 -4.55
CA ALA A 221 7.85 -9.07 -5.43
C ALA A 221 7.94 -9.48 -6.91
N THR A 222 8.67 -10.57 -7.19
CA THR A 222 8.77 -11.10 -8.56
C THR A 222 7.47 -11.73 -9.04
N SER A 223 6.69 -12.36 -8.16
CA SER A 223 5.37 -12.91 -8.48
C SER A 223 4.36 -11.82 -8.79
N ALA A 224 4.37 -10.71 -8.02
CA ALA A 224 3.50 -9.57 -8.26
C ALA A 224 3.71 -8.97 -9.66
N LEU A 225 4.97 -8.86 -10.11
CA LEU A 225 5.28 -8.36 -11.46
C LEU A 225 4.78 -9.28 -12.59
N LYS A 226 4.64 -10.60 -12.34
CA LYS A 226 4.12 -11.55 -13.33
C LYS A 226 2.59 -11.53 -13.44
N LEU A 227 1.89 -10.98 -12.44
CA LEU A 227 0.43 -10.87 -12.44
C LEU A 227 -0.07 -9.65 -13.22
N LEU A 228 0.84 -8.78 -13.64
CA LEU A 228 0.51 -7.59 -14.39
C LEU A 228 0.42 -7.91 -15.89
N PRO A 229 -0.58 -7.34 -16.59
CA PRO A 229 -0.75 -7.53 -18.03
C PRO A 229 0.37 -6.91 -18.84
#